data_03613ee549d0fa102408c96683d50170
#
_entry.id   03613ee549d0fa102408c96683d50170
#
_cell.length_a   1.000
_cell.length_b   1.000
_cell.length_c   1.000
_cell.angle_alpha   90.00
_cell.angle_beta   90.00
_cell.angle_gamma   90.00
#
_symmetry.space_group_name_H-M   'P 1'
#
loop_
_entity.id
_entity.type
_entity.pdbx_description
1 polymer ?
#
loop_
_entity_poly.entity_id
_entity_poly.type
_entity_poly.pdbx_seq_one_letter_code
_entity_poly.pdbx_strand_id
1 'polypeptide(L)'
;MLINGVMTEMRKAVCPGSFCPITNGHIDVIMRAAKIFDEVTVLVMTNPDKDCVFTSEERCDMIKEALSGAKNVKVDSYNGLLADYVKENGISAIVKGIRSGSDFDYEFQMALANKALAPDAETVFVAAKPENMYLSSSLVRQIASFGGSVASFVPETVEKVIKEKYKNL
;
A
#
# COMPACT_ATOMS: atom_id res chain seq x y z
N MET A 1 -11.96 20.82 -11.56
CA MET A 1 -13.41 21.08 -11.66
C MET A 1 -13.69 22.42 -10.99
N LEU A 2 -14.34 23.36 -11.68
CA LEU A 2 -14.67 24.68 -11.10
C LEU A 2 -16.05 24.58 -10.42
N ILE A 3 -16.08 24.71 -9.10
CA ILE A 3 -17.31 24.95 -8.36
C ILE A 3 -17.21 26.37 -7.78
N ASN A 4 -18.09 27.26 -8.19
CA ASN A 4 -18.17 28.66 -7.75
C ASN A 4 -16.88 29.50 -7.94
N GLY A 5 -16.10 29.26 -9.01
CA GLY A 5 -14.91 30.07 -9.31
C GLY A 5 -13.68 29.78 -8.44
N VAL A 6 -13.74 28.84 -7.52
CA VAL A 6 -12.61 28.40 -6.72
C VAL A 6 -11.99 27.15 -7.38
N MET A 7 -10.71 27.20 -7.70
CA MET A 7 -9.96 26.00 -8.07
C MET A 7 -9.88 25.10 -6.83
N THR A 8 -10.66 24.01 -6.81
CA THR A 8 -10.46 23.00 -5.78
C THR A 8 -9.14 22.29 -6.04
N GLU A 9 -8.22 22.41 -5.09
CA GLU A 9 -6.95 21.71 -5.12
C GLU A 9 -7.20 20.20 -5.14
N MET A 10 -6.43 19.48 -5.96
CA MET A 10 -6.60 18.04 -6.12
C MET A 10 -6.16 17.31 -4.84
N ARG A 11 -7.06 16.55 -4.23
CA ARG A 11 -6.77 15.79 -3.00
C ARG A 11 -5.97 14.54 -3.35
N LYS A 12 -4.67 14.61 -3.15
CA LYS A 12 -3.75 13.50 -3.39
C LYS A 12 -3.48 12.72 -2.12
N ALA A 13 -3.50 11.40 -2.22
CA ALA A 13 -3.14 10.51 -1.13
C ALA A 13 -2.04 9.54 -1.53
N VAL A 14 -1.29 9.05 -0.55
CA VAL A 14 -0.32 7.96 -0.70
C VAL A 14 -0.70 6.79 0.20
N CYS A 15 -0.63 5.58 -0.34
CA CYS A 15 -0.71 4.31 0.40
C CYS A 15 0.69 3.69 0.45
N PRO A 16 1.51 3.97 1.48
CA PRO A 16 2.86 3.46 1.56
C PRO A 16 2.89 2.04 2.15
N GLY A 17 3.77 1.20 1.63
CA GLY A 17 3.99 -0.14 2.15
C GLY A 17 5.15 -0.87 1.48
N SER A 18 5.57 -2.00 2.05
CA SER A 18 6.54 -2.86 1.39
C SER A 18 5.91 -3.72 0.28
N PHE A 19 4.62 -4.07 0.39
CA PHE A 19 3.87 -4.88 -0.56
C PHE A 19 4.65 -6.12 -1.04
N CYS A 20 5.14 -6.91 -0.10
CA CYS A 20 5.98 -8.06 -0.38
C CYS A 20 5.30 -9.41 0.01
N PRO A 21 4.34 -9.90 -0.84
CA PRO A 21 3.66 -9.28 -1.98
C PRO A 21 2.45 -8.41 -1.59
N ILE A 22 1.82 -7.77 -2.57
CA ILE A 22 0.49 -7.16 -2.40
C ILE A 22 -0.55 -8.26 -2.11
N THR A 23 -1.54 -7.96 -1.25
CA THR A 23 -2.60 -8.89 -0.82
C THR A 23 -3.99 -8.30 -1.06
N ASN A 24 -5.04 -9.13 -1.01
CA ASN A 24 -6.43 -8.67 -1.11
C ASN A 24 -6.77 -7.63 -0.03
N GLY A 25 -6.16 -7.71 1.15
CA GLY A 25 -6.30 -6.70 2.20
C GLY A 25 -5.74 -5.33 1.82
N HIS A 26 -4.57 -5.30 1.17
CA HIS A 26 -4.00 -4.06 0.65
C HIS A 26 -4.88 -3.46 -0.45
N ILE A 27 -5.35 -4.28 -1.38
CA ILE A 27 -6.22 -3.85 -2.48
C ILE A 27 -7.51 -3.23 -1.95
N ASP A 28 -8.15 -3.83 -0.93
CA ASP A 28 -9.35 -3.27 -0.31
C ASP A 28 -9.12 -1.85 0.22
N VAL A 29 -8.04 -1.64 0.97
CA VAL A 29 -7.69 -0.31 1.52
C VAL A 29 -7.42 0.69 0.39
N ILE A 30 -6.61 0.32 -0.61
CA ILE A 30 -6.26 1.17 -1.74
C ILE A 30 -7.51 1.57 -2.55
N MET A 31 -8.38 0.61 -2.87
CA MET A 31 -9.60 0.87 -3.64
C MET A 31 -10.61 1.71 -2.87
N ARG A 32 -10.62 1.64 -1.54
CA ARG A 32 -11.43 2.52 -0.70
C ARG A 32 -10.85 3.92 -0.63
N ALA A 33 -9.53 4.07 -0.54
CA ALA A 33 -8.86 5.35 -0.66
C ALA A 33 -9.14 6.01 -2.02
N ALA A 34 -9.10 5.24 -3.12
CA ALA A 34 -9.40 5.72 -4.47
C ALA A 34 -10.83 6.25 -4.66
N LYS A 35 -11.78 5.92 -3.76
CA LYS A 35 -13.13 6.50 -3.74
C LYS A 35 -13.22 7.83 -3.00
N ILE A 36 -12.23 8.14 -2.15
CA ILE A 36 -12.22 9.32 -1.29
C ILE A 36 -11.35 10.43 -1.90
N PHE A 37 -10.23 10.05 -2.50
CA PHE A 37 -9.22 10.95 -3.03
C PHE A 37 -9.27 11.03 -4.56
N ASP A 38 -8.89 12.17 -5.10
CA ASP A 38 -8.87 12.41 -6.53
C ASP A 38 -7.73 11.65 -7.23
N GLU A 39 -6.59 11.46 -6.52
CA GLU A 39 -5.46 10.64 -6.94
C GLU A 39 -4.90 9.87 -5.74
N VAL A 40 -4.56 8.59 -5.93
CA VAL A 40 -3.92 7.74 -4.93
C VAL A 40 -2.64 7.16 -5.51
N THR A 41 -1.51 7.37 -4.84
CA THR A 41 -0.25 6.72 -5.17
C THR A 41 -0.03 5.53 -4.24
N VAL A 42 0.10 4.33 -4.78
CA VAL A 42 0.60 3.17 -4.04
C VAL A 42 2.12 3.23 -4.09
N LEU A 43 2.73 3.48 -2.92
CA LEU A 43 4.17 3.72 -2.82
C LEU A 43 4.89 2.49 -2.25
N VAL A 44 5.66 1.83 -3.10
CA VAL A 44 6.52 0.72 -2.68
C VAL A 44 7.74 1.30 -1.97
N MET A 45 7.79 1.08 -0.64
CA MET A 45 8.91 1.53 0.19
C MET A 45 9.92 0.40 0.38
N THR A 46 11.21 0.73 0.30
CA THR A 46 12.29 -0.17 0.70
C THR A 46 12.43 -0.09 2.22
N ASN A 47 12.18 -1.21 2.90
CA ASN A 47 12.49 -1.33 4.33
C ASN A 47 13.75 -2.21 4.47
N PRO A 48 14.88 -1.65 4.93
CA PRO A 48 16.14 -2.38 5.07
C PRO A 48 16.05 -3.55 6.06
N ASP A 49 15.11 -3.49 7.01
CA ASP A 49 14.90 -4.54 8.04
C ASP A 49 14.02 -5.70 7.56
N LYS A 50 13.56 -5.67 6.31
CA LYS A 50 12.69 -6.71 5.76
C LYS A 50 13.32 -7.39 4.56
N ASP A 51 13.69 -8.66 4.75
CA ASP A 51 14.03 -9.53 3.63
C ASP A 51 12.79 -9.75 2.75
N CYS A 52 12.83 -9.19 1.56
CA CYS A 52 11.79 -9.35 0.57
C CYS A 52 12.32 -10.19 -0.60
N VAL A 53 11.66 -11.30 -0.87
CA VAL A 53 12.01 -12.19 -2.00
C VAL A 53 11.75 -11.57 -3.37
N PHE A 54 11.00 -10.46 -3.41
CA PHE A 54 10.68 -9.71 -4.62
C PHE A 54 11.44 -8.38 -4.65
N THR A 55 12.00 -8.03 -5.79
CA THR A 55 12.60 -6.70 -6.01
C THR A 55 11.53 -5.60 -5.95
N SER A 56 11.96 -4.34 -5.84
CA SER A 56 11.01 -3.20 -5.87
C SER A 56 10.25 -3.13 -7.19
N GLU A 57 10.91 -3.46 -8.30
CA GLU A 57 10.31 -3.50 -9.64
C GLU A 57 9.24 -4.59 -9.75
N GLU A 58 9.57 -5.84 -9.36
CA GLU A 58 8.61 -6.96 -9.32
C GLU A 58 7.37 -6.61 -8.47
N ARG A 59 7.57 -5.93 -7.34
CA ARG A 59 6.45 -5.50 -6.47
C ARG A 59 5.58 -4.42 -7.14
N CYS A 60 6.20 -3.44 -7.79
CA CYS A 60 5.47 -2.42 -8.54
C CYS A 60 4.64 -3.04 -9.67
N ASP A 61 5.20 -4.00 -10.40
CA ASP A 61 4.50 -4.64 -11.52
C ASP A 61 3.33 -5.51 -11.04
N MET A 62 3.50 -6.27 -9.95
CA MET A 62 2.37 -6.97 -9.31
C MET A 62 1.25 -6.02 -8.90
N ILE A 63 1.58 -4.83 -8.37
CA ILE A 63 0.59 -3.83 -7.95
C ILE A 63 -0.11 -3.24 -9.16
N LYS A 64 0.62 -2.84 -10.21
CA LYS A 64 0.05 -2.30 -11.46
C LYS A 64 -0.93 -3.27 -12.09
N GLU A 65 -0.55 -4.54 -12.18
CA GLU A 65 -1.41 -5.59 -12.72
C GLU A 65 -2.68 -5.78 -11.89
N ALA A 66 -2.51 -5.90 -10.55
CA ALA A 66 -3.62 -6.10 -9.62
C ALA A 66 -4.62 -4.92 -9.59
N LEU A 67 -4.17 -3.70 -9.93
CA LEU A 67 -4.96 -2.46 -9.87
C LEU A 67 -5.21 -1.86 -11.26
N SER A 68 -5.00 -2.61 -12.35
CA SER A 68 -5.12 -2.14 -13.74
C SER A 68 -6.48 -1.50 -14.09
N GLY A 69 -7.55 -1.86 -13.38
CA GLY A 69 -8.88 -1.24 -13.52
C GLY A 69 -9.08 0.08 -12.77
N ALA A 70 -8.13 0.52 -11.94
CA ALA A 70 -8.28 1.72 -11.09
C ALA A 70 -7.68 2.96 -11.78
N LYS A 71 -8.52 3.82 -12.36
CA LYS A 71 -8.10 4.95 -13.20
C LYS A 71 -7.34 6.06 -12.48
N ASN A 72 -7.58 6.25 -11.18
CA ASN A 72 -6.97 7.29 -10.34
C ASN A 72 -5.93 6.74 -9.36
N VAL A 73 -5.43 5.52 -9.59
CA VAL A 73 -4.37 4.90 -8.81
C VAL A 73 -3.08 4.86 -9.63
N LYS A 74 -2.00 5.38 -9.05
CA LYS A 74 -0.65 5.32 -9.59
C LYS A 74 0.21 4.40 -8.72
N VAL A 75 1.28 3.85 -9.29
CA VAL A 75 2.25 3.02 -8.56
C VAL A 75 3.62 3.62 -8.73
N ASP A 76 4.31 3.80 -7.63
CA ASP A 76 5.67 4.34 -7.59
C ASP A 76 6.51 3.59 -6.54
N SER A 77 7.82 3.77 -6.59
CA SER A 77 8.75 3.24 -5.59
C SER A 77 9.69 4.34 -5.11
N TYR A 78 9.99 4.29 -3.81
CA TYR A 78 10.85 5.30 -3.20
C TYR A 78 11.78 4.67 -2.16
N ASN A 79 13.03 5.11 -2.18
CA ASN A 79 14.04 4.71 -1.20
C ASN A 79 14.47 5.95 -0.39
N GLY A 80 13.73 6.24 0.65
CA GLY A 80 13.96 7.42 1.50
C GLY A 80 12.85 7.59 2.54
N LEU A 81 12.79 8.74 3.18
CA LEU A 81 11.74 9.04 4.16
C LEU A 81 10.42 9.31 3.46
N LEU A 82 9.35 8.68 3.94
CA LEU A 82 7.99 8.92 3.44
C LEU A 82 7.61 10.41 3.47
N ALA A 83 8.01 11.12 4.51
CA ALA A 83 7.74 12.54 4.67
C ALA A 83 8.35 13.40 3.55
N ASP A 84 9.52 13.02 3.02
CA ASP A 84 10.14 13.74 1.91
C ASP A 84 9.37 13.50 0.61
N TYR A 85 9.02 12.25 0.31
CA TYR A 85 8.18 11.92 -0.83
C TYR A 85 6.84 12.68 -0.81
N VAL A 86 6.21 12.74 0.37
CA VAL A 86 4.93 13.44 0.57
C VAL A 86 5.05 14.93 0.24
N LYS A 87 6.09 15.61 0.73
CA LYS A 87 6.35 17.03 0.44
C LYS A 87 6.65 17.29 -1.02
N GLU A 88 7.55 16.50 -1.62
CA GLU A 88 7.99 16.63 -3.00
C GLU A 88 6.84 16.46 -4.01
N ASN A 89 5.85 15.64 -3.68
CA ASN A 89 4.72 15.33 -4.57
C ASN A 89 3.43 16.09 -4.23
N GLY A 90 3.44 16.96 -3.20
CA GLY A 90 2.27 17.72 -2.79
C GLY A 90 1.12 16.83 -2.34
N ILE A 91 1.43 15.79 -1.55
CA ILE A 91 0.46 14.82 -1.05
C ILE A 91 -0.13 15.33 0.26
N SER A 92 -1.45 15.37 0.37
CA SER A 92 -2.17 15.85 1.55
C SER A 92 -2.60 14.77 2.53
N ALA A 93 -2.55 13.48 2.12
CA ALA A 93 -2.98 12.38 2.99
C ALA A 93 -2.09 11.14 2.86
N ILE A 94 -1.75 10.52 3.99
CA ILE A 94 -1.11 9.21 4.10
C ILE A 94 -2.18 8.22 4.55
N VAL A 95 -2.51 7.22 3.72
CA VAL A 95 -3.55 6.23 4.02
C VAL A 95 -2.92 4.95 4.53
N LYS A 96 -3.39 4.48 5.69
CA LYS A 96 -2.92 3.27 6.35
C LYS A 96 -4.08 2.34 6.69
N GLY A 97 -3.95 1.06 6.34
CA GLY A 97 -4.90 0.02 6.75
C GLY A 97 -4.59 -0.46 8.18
N ILE A 98 -5.62 -0.59 9.00
CA ILE A 98 -5.52 -1.07 10.39
C ILE A 98 -6.33 -2.36 10.54
N ARG A 99 -5.69 -3.43 11.03
CA ARG A 99 -6.29 -4.75 11.22
C ARG A 99 -6.51 -5.09 12.69
N SER A 100 -5.71 -4.52 13.58
CA SER A 100 -5.71 -4.82 15.02
C SER A 100 -5.27 -3.62 15.85
N GLY A 101 -5.43 -3.71 17.16
CA GLY A 101 -4.93 -2.70 18.09
C GLY A 101 -3.40 -2.55 18.03
N SER A 102 -2.66 -3.65 17.89
CA SER A 102 -1.21 -3.62 17.77
C SER A 102 -0.73 -2.94 16.47
N ASP A 103 -1.45 -3.12 15.35
CA ASP A 103 -1.18 -2.36 14.13
C ASP A 103 -1.41 -0.87 14.39
N PHE A 104 -2.52 -0.53 15.06
CA PHE A 104 -2.86 0.86 15.36
C PHE A 104 -1.79 1.54 16.20
N ASP A 105 -1.31 0.91 17.27
CA ASP A 105 -0.30 1.50 18.14
C ASP A 105 0.99 1.84 17.37
N TYR A 106 1.44 0.94 16.52
CA TYR A 106 2.61 1.18 15.66
C TYR A 106 2.38 2.28 14.63
N GLU A 107 1.28 2.18 13.88
CA GLU A 107 0.97 3.14 12.81
C GLU A 107 0.63 4.53 13.38
N PHE A 108 0.09 4.61 14.59
CA PHE A 108 -0.15 5.88 15.28
C PHE A 108 1.17 6.59 15.64
N GLN A 109 2.17 5.86 16.15
CA GLN A 109 3.51 6.43 16.38
C GLN A 109 4.13 6.94 15.08
N MET A 110 4.00 6.17 13.99
CA MET A 110 4.49 6.60 12.68
C MET A 110 3.72 7.81 12.14
N ALA A 111 2.42 7.92 12.40
CA ALA A 111 1.62 9.08 12.01
C ALA A 111 2.09 10.35 12.71
N LEU A 112 2.40 10.29 14.01
CA LEU A 112 2.95 11.42 14.76
C LEU A 112 4.32 11.87 14.21
N ALA A 113 5.20 10.91 13.90
CA ALA A 113 6.49 11.19 13.30
C ALA A 113 6.35 11.84 11.90
N ASN A 114 5.49 11.28 11.06
CA ASN A 114 5.22 11.85 9.73
C ASN A 114 4.61 13.25 9.82
N LYS A 115 3.70 13.48 10.78
CA LYS A 115 3.12 14.82 11.00
C LYS A 115 4.16 15.86 11.42
N ALA A 116 5.13 15.45 12.24
CA ALA A 116 6.23 16.34 12.64
C ALA A 116 7.17 16.68 11.45
N LEU A 117 7.38 15.71 10.54
CA LEU A 117 8.26 15.85 9.39
C LEU A 117 7.58 16.48 8.16
N ALA A 118 6.29 16.22 7.95
CA ALA A 118 5.47 16.75 6.86
C ALA A 118 4.15 17.32 7.41
N PRO A 119 4.15 18.54 7.96
CA PRO A 119 3.02 19.11 8.70
C PRO A 119 1.73 19.28 7.88
N ASP A 120 1.85 19.41 6.55
CA ASP A 120 0.73 19.66 5.64
C ASP A 120 -0.02 18.36 5.27
N ALA A 121 0.52 17.19 5.62
CA ALA A 121 -0.11 15.92 5.37
C ALA A 121 -0.78 15.34 6.64
N GLU A 122 -1.95 14.71 6.45
CA GLU A 122 -2.66 14.00 7.51
C GLU A 122 -2.60 12.49 7.30
N THR A 123 -2.55 11.71 8.39
CA THR A 123 -2.67 10.26 8.30
C THR A 123 -4.12 9.84 8.48
N VAL A 124 -4.64 9.08 7.51
CA VAL A 124 -5.99 8.54 7.50
C VAL A 124 -5.93 7.03 7.73
N PHE A 125 -6.55 6.55 8.80
CA PHE A 125 -6.64 5.14 9.10
C PHE A 125 -7.91 4.54 8.51
N VAL A 126 -7.76 3.44 7.79
CA VAL A 126 -8.85 2.67 7.18
C VAL A 126 -8.94 1.31 7.86
N ALA A 127 -10.02 1.03 8.57
CA ALA A 127 -10.23 -0.27 9.19
C ALA A 127 -10.33 -1.38 8.13
N ALA A 128 -9.56 -2.44 8.29
CA ALA A 128 -9.64 -3.62 7.43
C ALA A 128 -11.01 -4.27 7.52
N LYS A 129 -11.46 -4.90 6.42
CA LYS A 129 -12.65 -5.74 6.48
C LYS A 129 -12.39 -6.98 7.32
N PRO A 130 -13.45 -7.53 8.00
CA PRO A 130 -13.30 -8.70 8.85
C PRO A 130 -12.59 -9.88 8.17
N GLU A 131 -12.89 -10.15 6.91
CA GLU A 131 -12.30 -11.22 6.12
C GLU A 131 -10.81 -11.01 5.81
N ASN A 132 -10.28 -9.78 5.98
CA ASN A 132 -8.88 -9.43 5.71
C ASN A 132 -8.06 -9.17 7.00
N MET A 133 -8.66 -9.26 8.20
CA MET A 133 -7.99 -8.90 9.45
C MET A 133 -6.76 -9.77 9.76
N TYR A 134 -6.81 -11.05 9.40
CA TYR A 134 -5.69 -11.98 9.62
C TYR A 134 -4.64 -11.94 8.50
N LEU A 135 -4.95 -11.27 7.38
CA LEU A 135 -4.15 -11.33 6.17
C LEU A 135 -2.92 -10.41 6.26
N SER A 136 -1.74 -10.98 6.00
CA SER A 136 -0.49 -10.24 5.90
C SER A 136 0.40 -10.80 4.79
N SER A 137 1.30 -9.97 4.26
CA SER A 137 2.30 -10.43 3.29
C SER A 137 3.23 -11.51 3.89
N SER A 138 3.53 -11.43 5.18
CA SER A 138 4.35 -12.45 5.85
C SER A 138 3.65 -13.80 5.89
N LEU A 139 2.35 -13.82 6.19
CA LEU A 139 1.55 -15.05 6.14
C LEU A 139 1.55 -15.65 4.73
N VAL A 140 1.34 -14.82 3.70
CA VAL A 140 1.35 -15.27 2.30
C VAL A 140 2.70 -15.88 1.93
N ARG A 141 3.82 -15.23 2.29
CA ARG A 141 5.15 -15.77 2.04
C ARG A 141 5.40 -17.09 2.78
N GLN A 142 4.97 -17.18 4.02
CA GLN A 142 5.10 -18.40 4.82
C GLN A 142 4.32 -19.57 4.17
N ILE A 143 3.08 -19.37 3.76
CA ILE A 143 2.30 -20.40 3.08
C ILE A 143 2.98 -20.82 1.77
N ALA A 144 3.42 -19.85 0.97
CA ALA A 144 4.08 -20.11 -0.31
C ALA A 144 5.40 -20.90 -0.14
N SER A 145 6.20 -20.59 0.88
CA SER A 145 7.48 -21.27 1.14
C SER A 145 7.33 -22.74 1.49
N PHE A 146 6.13 -23.15 1.97
CA PHE A 146 5.79 -24.55 2.20
C PHE A 146 4.98 -25.17 1.05
N GLY A 147 4.89 -24.51 -0.12
CA GLY A 147 4.15 -25.00 -1.28
C GLY A 147 2.63 -24.93 -1.14
N GLY A 148 2.11 -24.23 -0.12
CA GLY A 148 0.67 -24.05 0.09
C GLY A 148 0.04 -23.06 -0.92
N SER A 149 -1.26 -23.23 -1.18
CA SER A 149 -2.00 -22.32 -2.06
C SER A 149 -2.26 -20.98 -1.40
N VAL A 150 -2.00 -19.90 -2.13
CA VAL A 150 -2.23 -18.51 -1.71
C VAL A 150 -3.40 -17.84 -2.45
N ALA A 151 -4.16 -18.59 -3.24
CA ALA A 151 -5.24 -18.10 -4.10
C ALA A 151 -6.31 -17.27 -3.37
N SER A 152 -6.60 -17.58 -2.09
CA SER A 152 -7.59 -16.85 -1.30
C SER A 152 -7.05 -15.51 -0.73
N PHE A 153 -5.75 -15.28 -0.80
CA PHE A 153 -5.09 -14.15 -0.11
C PHE A 153 -4.60 -13.06 -1.06
N VAL A 154 -4.42 -13.41 -2.33
CA VAL A 154 -3.88 -12.50 -3.35
C VAL A 154 -4.67 -12.62 -4.65
N PRO A 155 -4.62 -11.63 -5.57
CA PRO A 155 -5.15 -11.77 -6.92
C PRO A 155 -4.48 -12.92 -7.70
N GLU A 156 -5.19 -13.48 -8.68
CA GLU A 156 -4.69 -14.58 -9.52
C GLU A 156 -3.36 -14.22 -10.22
N THR A 157 -3.23 -13.00 -10.72
CA THR A 157 -2.00 -12.51 -11.35
C THR A 157 -0.81 -12.52 -10.39
N VAL A 158 -1.03 -12.12 -9.15
CA VAL A 158 -0.01 -12.12 -8.09
C VAL A 158 0.32 -13.56 -7.65
N GLU A 159 -0.68 -14.45 -7.56
CA GLU A 159 -0.47 -15.86 -7.24
C GLU A 159 0.46 -16.55 -8.25
N LYS A 160 0.31 -16.26 -9.54
CA LYS A 160 1.18 -16.80 -10.60
C LYS A 160 2.63 -16.43 -10.36
N VAL A 161 2.90 -15.15 -10.08
CA VAL A 161 4.26 -14.63 -9.80
C VAL A 161 4.85 -15.28 -8.55
N ILE A 162 4.04 -15.44 -7.49
CA ILE A 162 4.48 -16.11 -6.26
C ILE A 162 4.86 -17.57 -6.54
N LYS A 163 4.02 -18.31 -7.26
CA LYS A 163 4.28 -19.72 -7.60
C LYS A 163 5.57 -19.90 -8.40
N GLU A 164 5.82 -19.03 -9.37
CA GLU A 164 7.06 -19.05 -10.15
C GLU A 164 8.27 -18.75 -9.29
N LYS A 165 8.19 -17.72 -8.44
CA LYS A 165 9.30 -17.31 -7.56
C LYS A 165 9.70 -18.43 -6.60
N TYR A 166 8.72 -19.07 -5.95
CA TYR A 166 8.98 -20.10 -4.94
C TYR A 166 9.27 -21.49 -5.51
N LYS A 167 9.04 -21.73 -6.81
CA LYS A 167 9.53 -22.95 -7.48
C LYS A 167 11.03 -22.93 -7.73
N ASN A 168 11.63 -21.75 -7.75
CA ASN A 168 13.04 -21.52 -8.10
C ASN A 168 13.89 -21.18 -6.86
N LEU A 169 13.32 -21.26 -5.65
CA LEU A 169 13.99 -21.12 -4.36
C LEU A 169 14.15 -22.48 -3.68
#